data_e5bcbf7a2d03cc04838484e5e35a404d
#
_entry.id   e5bcbf7a2d03cc04838484e5e35a404d
#
_cell.length_a   1.000
_cell.length_b   1.000
_cell.length_c   1.000
_cell.angle_alpha   90.00
_cell.angle_beta   90.00
_cell.angle_gamma   90.00
#
_symmetry.space_group_name_H-M   'P 1'
#
loop_
_entity.id
_entity.type
_entity.pdbx_description
1 polymer ?
#
loop_
_entity_poly.entity_id
_entity_poly.type
_entity_poly.pdbx_seq_one_letter_code
_entity_poly.pdbx_strand_id
1 'polypeptide(L)'
;REGVSTSMLARHTFGREGSKVIGILLAAVMAGWYAVQVGFFGSTMSALFPNGGIITSQYVAAFWGGILMMVTAYMGYKGLNILSYIAVPSIAILSVVGVCVAVKGSGGWNAIMNLVPPKPMTISASIVAIVGSFAGGAAAQSDITRYAKDAKTSWLGTVFGYLIANTFVILAGYLITAATGESDPPVAFLAMGLGVAALLILILAQWTTNDNNLYTASLGLSNCLPFSKHKIVVVTGVLATIVGAMGLADYFTAWLNILGVALPPVAGVIICDYYFLKGMKYEYGAGTVYCKVNAWAFISMIGGMVIGFTVHWGIASINSLAASVVLYLVLMKTLGRGNSGIIGEETEV
;
A
#
# COMPACT_ATOMS: atom_id res chain seq x y z
N ARG A 1 -2.34 -1.89 -20.46
CA ARG A 1 -2.92 -1.76 -21.80
C ARG A 1 -3.65 -0.43 -21.93
N GLU A 2 -4.55 -0.10 -21.01
CA GLU A 2 -5.50 1.00 -21.15
C GLU A 2 -5.04 2.30 -20.50
N GLY A 3 -3.99 2.28 -19.70
CA GLY A 3 -3.45 3.49 -19.04
C GLY A 3 -4.41 4.20 -18.09
N VAL A 4 -5.33 3.46 -17.47
CA VAL A 4 -6.39 4.01 -16.60
C VAL A 4 -6.05 3.88 -15.11
N SER A 5 -6.68 4.72 -14.28
CA SER A 5 -6.56 4.64 -12.82
C SER A 5 -7.33 3.44 -12.26
N THR A 6 -6.98 3.01 -11.04
CA THR A 6 -7.68 1.93 -10.35
C THR A 6 -9.18 2.21 -10.18
N SER A 7 -9.55 3.44 -9.87
CA SER A 7 -10.96 3.83 -9.75
C SER A 7 -11.69 3.79 -11.09
N MET A 8 -11.03 4.06 -12.22
CA MET A 8 -11.62 3.86 -13.54
C MET A 8 -11.74 2.39 -13.88
N LEU A 9 -10.74 1.57 -13.55
CA LEU A 9 -10.80 0.12 -13.71
C LEU A 9 -11.98 -0.48 -12.93
N ALA A 10 -12.19 -0.01 -11.71
CA ALA A 10 -13.29 -0.46 -10.84
C ALA A 10 -14.68 -0.14 -11.37
N ARG A 11 -14.85 0.78 -12.35
CA ARG A 11 -16.16 1.08 -12.96
C ARG A 11 -16.78 -0.14 -13.67
N HIS A 12 -15.95 -0.97 -14.29
CA HIS A 12 -16.41 -2.18 -14.97
C HIS A 12 -17.00 -3.20 -13.99
N THR A 13 -16.45 -3.28 -12.79
CA THR A 13 -16.82 -4.28 -11.79
C THR A 13 -17.89 -3.76 -10.84
N PHE A 14 -17.70 -2.55 -10.29
CA PHE A 14 -18.55 -1.97 -9.23
C PHE A 14 -19.61 -0.99 -9.76
N GLY A 15 -19.54 -0.62 -11.02
CA GLY A 15 -20.38 0.42 -11.62
C GLY A 15 -19.85 1.84 -11.39
N ARG A 16 -20.52 2.83 -11.99
CA ARG A 16 -20.07 4.23 -11.99
C ARG A 16 -19.98 4.84 -10.59
N GLU A 17 -21.02 4.74 -9.79
CA GLU A 17 -21.05 5.27 -8.42
C GLU A 17 -20.33 4.33 -7.46
N GLY A 18 -20.42 3.01 -7.68
CA GLY A 18 -19.69 2.02 -6.89
C GLY A 18 -18.17 2.19 -6.97
N SER A 19 -17.63 2.56 -8.12
CA SER A 19 -16.20 2.82 -8.27
C SER A 19 -15.71 4.02 -7.45
N LYS A 20 -16.57 4.98 -7.15
CA LYS A 20 -16.23 6.09 -6.24
C LYS A 20 -16.03 5.59 -4.81
N VAL A 21 -16.86 4.65 -4.36
CA VAL A 21 -16.70 4.04 -3.03
C VAL A 21 -15.36 3.32 -2.94
N ILE A 22 -14.98 2.55 -3.98
CA ILE A 22 -13.66 1.90 -4.04
C ILE A 22 -12.54 2.94 -4.09
N GLY A 23 -12.68 4.02 -4.84
CA GLY A 23 -11.72 5.13 -4.87
C GLY A 23 -11.53 5.79 -3.50
N ILE A 24 -12.60 6.03 -2.75
CA ILE A 24 -12.55 6.58 -1.40
C ILE A 24 -11.90 5.58 -0.43
N LEU A 25 -12.25 4.28 -0.52
CA LEU A 25 -11.65 3.23 0.30
C LEU A 25 -10.13 3.18 0.12
N LEU A 26 -9.67 3.11 -1.14
CA LEU A 26 -8.24 3.09 -1.45
C LEU A 26 -7.54 4.39 -1.02
N ALA A 27 -8.19 5.53 -1.21
CA ALA A 27 -7.66 6.80 -0.76
C ALA A 27 -7.51 6.86 0.77
N ALA A 28 -8.49 6.35 1.53
CA ALA A 28 -8.41 6.24 2.99
C ALA A 28 -7.27 5.31 3.43
N VAL A 29 -7.08 4.18 2.75
CA VAL A 29 -5.97 3.26 3.01
C VAL A 29 -4.62 3.93 2.76
N MET A 30 -4.46 4.64 1.64
CA MET A 30 -3.19 5.30 1.32
C MET A 30 -2.93 6.52 2.22
N ALA A 31 -3.98 7.28 2.60
CA ALA A 31 -3.86 8.34 3.59
C ALA A 31 -3.51 7.80 4.99
N GLY A 32 -4.05 6.63 5.36
CA GLY A 32 -3.68 5.91 6.57
C GLY A 32 -2.22 5.48 6.56
N TRP A 33 -1.72 4.95 5.44
CA TRP A 33 -0.29 4.66 5.26
C TRP A 33 0.58 5.90 5.40
N TYR A 34 0.16 7.03 4.82
CA TYR A 34 0.85 8.31 5.02
C TYR A 34 0.92 8.68 6.50
N ALA A 35 -0.19 8.57 7.23
CA ALA A 35 -0.25 8.88 8.65
C ALA A 35 0.66 7.96 9.50
N VAL A 36 0.66 6.65 9.22
CA VAL A 36 1.55 5.69 9.90
C VAL A 36 3.02 6.05 9.67
N GLN A 37 3.41 6.36 8.45
CA GLN A 37 4.79 6.74 8.12
C GLN A 37 5.20 8.07 8.75
N VAL A 38 4.28 9.03 8.85
CA VAL A 38 4.50 10.29 9.57
C VAL A 38 4.77 10.01 11.05
N GLY A 39 4.02 9.10 11.67
CA GLY A 39 4.25 8.68 13.04
C GLY A 39 5.62 8.01 13.24
N PHE A 40 6.01 7.12 12.34
CA PHE A 40 7.34 6.50 12.35
C PHE A 40 8.46 7.53 12.15
N PHE A 41 8.28 8.51 11.27
CA PHE A 41 9.23 9.60 11.14
C PHE A 41 9.45 10.32 12.47
N GLY A 42 8.38 10.65 13.17
CA GLY A 42 8.43 11.32 14.46
C GLY A 42 9.15 10.49 15.53
N SER A 43 8.81 9.21 15.69
CA SER A 43 9.44 8.31 16.66
C SER A 43 10.92 8.11 16.37
N THR A 44 11.28 7.89 15.11
CA THR A 44 12.68 7.74 14.70
C THR A 44 13.49 9.03 14.92
N MET A 45 12.89 10.19 14.57
CA MET A 45 13.56 11.48 14.80
C MET A 45 13.86 11.73 16.27
N SER A 46 12.91 11.37 17.15
CA SER A 46 13.10 11.44 18.59
C SER A 46 14.19 10.48 19.11
N ALA A 47 14.27 9.28 18.55
CA ALA A 47 15.29 8.29 18.91
C ALA A 47 16.69 8.70 18.42
N LEU A 48 16.81 9.26 17.21
CA LEU A 48 18.09 9.72 16.66
C LEU A 48 18.64 10.97 17.35
N PHE A 49 17.76 11.85 17.84
CA PHE A 49 18.09 13.13 18.43
C PHE A 49 17.43 13.33 19.80
N PRO A 50 17.77 12.52 20.82
CA PRO A 50 17.08 12.56 22.11
C PRO A 50 17.26 13.90 22.85
N ASN A 51 18.32 14.63 22.55
CA ASN A 51 18.64 15.94 23.15
C ASN A 51 18.29 17.13 22.24
N GLY A 52 17.55 16.91 21.14
CA GLY A 52 17.24 17.94 20.15
C GLY A 52 16.08 18.88 20.54
N GLY A 53 15.57 18.75 21.76
CA GLY A 53 14.50 19.61 22.29
C GLY A 53 13.14 19.35 21.64
N ILE A 54 12.27 20.37 21.66
CA ILE A 54 10.87 20.23 21.20
C ILE A 54 10.77 19.89 19.71
N ILE A 55 11.71 20.33 18.87
CA ILE A 55 11.69 20.13 17.42
C ILE A 55 11.85 18.65 17.05
N THR A 56 12.61 17.89 17.83
CA THR A 56 12.85 16.47 17.63
C THR A 56 11.95 15.58 18.48
N SER A 57 11.06 16.18 19.29
CA SER A 57 10.06 15.38 20.00
C SER A 57 9.13 14.67 19.02
N GLN A 58 8.71 13.45 19.35
CA GLN A 58 7.97 12.54 18.46
C GLN A 58 6.80 13.23 17.75
N TYR A 59 5.94 13.94 18.47
CA TYR A 59 4.73 14.53 17.89
C TYR A 59 5.05 15.76 17.02
N VAL A 60 5.98 16.60 17.44
CA VAL A 60 6.37 17.80 16.67
C VAL A 60 7.15 17.40 15.43
N ALA A 61 8.06 16.43 15.54
CA ALA A 61 8.79 15.90 14.39
C ALA A 61 7.85 15.21 13.39
N ALA A 62 6.88 14.43 13.84
CA ALA A 62 5.84 13.87 12.99
C ALA A 62 5.09 14.97 12.24
N PHE A 63 4.69 16.03 12.92
CA PHE A 63 3.91 17.10 12.30
C PHE A 63 4.69 17.85 11.21
N TRP A 64 5.89 18.39 11.51
CA TRP A 64 6.65 19.12 10.49
C TRP A 64 7.20 18.20 9.41
N GLY A 65 7.57 16.95 9.75
CA GLY A 65 8.00 15.95 8.77
C GLY A 65 6.90 15.61 7.77
N GLY A 66 5.66 15.41 8.25
CA GLY A 66 4.51 15.22 7.39
C GLY A 66 4.27 16.40 6.45
N ILE A 67 4.25 17.62 6.97
CA ILE A 67 4.08 18.82 6.13
C ILE A 67 5.19 18.91 5.07
N LEU A 68 6.42 18.62 5.43
CA LEU A 68 7.56 18.65 4.50
C LEU A 68 7.41 17.60 3.38
N MET A 69 7.03 16.36 3.72
CA MET A 69 6.82 15.28 2.75
C MET A 69 5.64 15.56 1.80
N MET A 70 4.66 16.35 2.21
CA MET A 70 3.55 16.75 1.36
C MET A 70 3.98 17.61 0.15
N VAL A 71 5.11 18.30 0.23
CA VAL A 71 5.57 19.21 -0.84
C VAL A 71 5.81 18.48 -2.15
N THR A 72 6.47 17.32 -2.11
CA THR A 72 6.75 16.54 -3.33
C THR A 72 5.49 15.86 -3.89
N ALA A 73 4.60 15.40 -3.03
CA ALA A 73 3.28 14.89 -3.45
C ALA A 73 2.44 15.99 -4.15
N TYR A 74 2.55 17.24 -3.69
CA TYR A 74 1.93 18.38 -4.33
C TYR A 74 2.46 18.62 -5.76
N MET A 75 3.77 18.40 -6.00
CA MET A 75 4.37 18.47 -7.34
C MET A 75 3.89 17.32 -8.27
N GLY A 76 3.27 16.29 -7.72
CA GLY A 76 2.71 15.16 -8.43
C GLY A 76 3.77 14.19 -8.95
N TYR A 77 3.44 13.42 -10.02
CA TYR A 77 4.30 12.34 -10.53
C TYR A 77 5.74 12.77 -10.84
N LYS A 78 5.95 14.02 -11.24
CA LYS A 78 7.30 14.55 -11.51
C LYS A 78 8.15 14.59 -10.23
N GLY A 79 7.57 15.01 -9.11
CA GLY A 79 8.24 15.02 -7.80
C GLY A 79 8.62 13.60 -7.35
N LEU A 80 7.67 12.65 -7.42
CA LEU A 80 7.91 11.25 -7.12
C LEU A 80 9.09 10.68 -7.92
N ASN A 81 9.11 10.92 -9.22
CA ASN A 81 10.11 10.36 -10.12
C ASN A 81 11.52 10.85 -9.77
N ILE A 82 11.67 12.16 -9.56
CA ILE A 82 12.98 12.76 -9.20
C ILE A 82 13.48 12.18 -7.87
N LEU A 83 12.63 12.12 -6.85
CA LEU A 83 13.00 11.61 -5.55
C LEU A 83 13.38 10.13 -5.61
N SER A 84 12.64 9.32 -6.37
CA SER A 84 12.89 7.89 -6.53
C SER A 84 14.22 7.57 -7.20
N TYR A 85 14.67 8.37 -8.17
CA TYR A 85 15.98 8.18 -8.82
C TYR A 85 17.15 8.25 -7.84
N ILE A 86 17.02 9.05 -6.79
CA ILE A 86 18.06 9.19 -5.76
C ILE A 86 17.84 8.15 -4.65
N ALA A 87 16.60 8.01 -4.19
CA ALA A 87 16.30 7.20 -3.01
C ALA A 87 16.45 5.70 -3.25
N VAL A 88 15.97 5.17 -4.39
CA VAL A 88 15.97 3.72 -4.64
C VAL A 88 17.38 3.13 -4.65
N PRO A 89 18.36 3.68 -5.41
CA PRO A 89 19.73 3.17 -5.34
C PRO A 89 20.36 3.32 -3.96
N SER A 90 20.10 4.46 -3.29
CA SER A 90 20.65 4.73 -1.96
C SER A 90 20.12 3.72 -0.92
N ILE A 91 18.83 3.45 -0.91
CA ILE A 91 18.22 2.47 0.00
C ILE A 91 18.77 1.06 -0.28
N ALA A 92 18.93 0.68 -1.56
CA ALA A 92 19.49 -0.61 -1.92
C ALA A 92 20.94 -0.77 -1.41
N ILE A 93 21.80 0.23 -1.63
CA ILE A 93 23.17 0.22 -1.13
C ILE A 93 23.22 0.18 0.39
N LEU A 94 22.45 1.03 1.06
CA LEU A 94 22.37 1.08 2.52
C LEU A 94 21.86 -0.24 3.10
N SER A 95 20.89 -0.88 2.46
CA SER A 95 20.40 -2.20 2.88
C SER A 95 21.50 -3.28 2.82
N VAL A 96 22.30 -3.30 1.74
CA VAL A 96 23.46 -4.21 1.63
C VAL A 96 24.49 -3.93 2.71
N VAL A 97 24.87 -2.66 2.90
CA VAL A 97 25.82 -2.25 3.94
C VAL A 97 25.31 -2.65 5.32
N GLY A 98 24.03 -2.37 5.61
CA GLY A 98 23.40 -2.73 6.89
C GLY A 98 23.45 -4.24 7.15
N VAL A 99 23.10 -5.07 6.17
CA VAL A 99 23.21 -6.54 6.29
C VAL A 99 24.65 -6.99 6.54
N CYS A 100 25.63 -6.44 5.80
CA CYS A 100 27.04 -6.80 6.00
C CYS A 100 27.53 -6.46 7.41
N VAL A 101 27.18 -5.28 7.92
CA VAL A 101 27.55 -4.85 9.29
C VAL A 101 26.82 -5.68 10.35
N ALA A 102 25.53 -5.94 10.14
CA ALA A 102 24.70 -6.75 11.03
C ALA A 102 25.26 -8.19 11.16
N VAL A 103 25.54 -8.84 10.04
CA VAL A 103 26.10 -10.20 10.00
C VAL A 103 27.47 -10.25 10.70
N LYS A 104 28.35 -9.30 10.41
CA LYS A 104 29.68 -9.22 11.03
C LYS A 104 29.57 -8.96 12.53
N GLY A 105 28.72 -8.03 12.95
CA GLY A 105 28.53 -7.66 14.36
C GLY A 105 27.92 -8.78 15.21
N SER A 106 27.10 -9.64 14.62
CA SER A 106 26.46 -10.77 15.30
C SER A 106 27.33 -12.04 15.37
N GLY A 107 28.56 -12.02 14.88
CA GLY A 107 29.43 -13.21 14.86
C GLY A 107 29.24 -14.12 13.65
N GLY A 108 28.60 -13.62 12.59
CA GLY A 108 28.45 -14.29 11.29
C GLY A 108 27.06 -14.90 11.05
N TRP A 109 26.91 -15.52 9.88
CA TRP A 109 25.63 -16.10 9.43
C TRP A 109 25.04 -17.12 10.39
N ASN A 110 25.88 -18.03 10.92
CA ASN A 110 25.42 -19.10 11.82
C ASN A 110 24.81 -18.52 13.12
N ALA A 111 25.32 -17.42 13.61
CA ALA A 111 24.76 -16.77 14.79
C ALA A 111 23.36 -16.21 14.50
N ILE A 112 23.18 -15.52 13.39
CA ILE A 112 21.87 -14.94 13.01
C ILE A 112 20.84 -16.04 12.72
N MET A 113 21.21 -17.09 12.03
CA MET A 113 20.28 -18.16 11.67
C MET A 113 19.80 -19.00 12.86
N ASN A 114 20.53 -18.96 13.96
CA ASN A 114 20.16 -19.64 15.21
C ASN A 114 19.46 -18.73 16.22
N LEU A 115 19.21 -17.46 15.88
CA LEU A 115 18.45 -16.57 16.74
C LEU A 115 16.99 -17.01 16.84
N VAL A 116 16.51 -17.14 18.06
CA VAL A 116 15.11 -17.43 18.34
C VAL A 116 14.41 -16.10 18.64
N PRO A 117 13.39 -15.72 17.86
CA PRO A 117 12.67 -14.48 18.10
C PRO A 117 11.93 -14.56 19.45
N PRO A 118 11.94 -13.47 20.25
CA PRO A 118 11.29 -13.43 21.56
C PRO A 118 9.78 -13.61 21.50
N LYS A 119 9.15 -13.28 20.37
CA LYS A 119 7.71 -13.47 20.11
C LYS A 119 7.53 -14.03 18.70
N PRO A 120 7.58 -15.35 18.53
CA PRO A 120 7.38 -15.96 17.22
C PRO A 120 5.94 -15.75 16.73
N MET A 121 5.79 -15.37 15.47
CA MET A 121 4.50 -15.31 14.79
C MET A 121 4.22 -16.63 14.08
N THR A 122 2.93 -16.98 13.97
CA THR A 122 2.53 -18.11 13.11
C THR A 122 2.77 -17.75 11.64
N ILE A 123 3.02 -18.75 10.80
CA ILE A 123 3.18 -18.56 9.35
C ILE A 123 1.96 -17.83 8.75
N SER A 124 0.75 -18.20 9.17
CA SER A 124 -0.48 -17.54 8.72
C SER A 124 -0.49 -16.05 9.08
N ALA A 125 -0.19 -15.68 10.32
CA ALA A 125 -0.13 -14.28 10.76
C ALA A 125 0.95 -13.48 10.01
N SER A 126 2.12 -14.10 9.78
CA SER A 126 3.20 -13.47 9.03
C SER A 126 2.80 -13.18 7.58
N ILE A 127 2.13 -14.14 6.91
CA ILE A 127 1.63 -13.94 5.54
C ILE A 127 0.58 -12.83 5.51
N VAL A 128 -0.36 -12.79 6.47
CA VAL A 128 -1.38 -11.72 6.55
C VAL A 128 -0.71 -10.35 6.72
N ALA A 129 0.29 -10.23 7.59
CA ALA A 129 1.03 -8.98 7.79
C ALA A 129 1.78 -8.53 6.53
N ILE A 130 2.46 -9.48 5.82
CA ILE A 130 3.15 -9.20 4.56
C ILE A 130 2.15 -8.77 3.47
N VAL A 131 1.04 -9.48 3.32
CA VAL A 131 -0.02 -9.10 2.37
C VAL A 131 -0.58 -7.72 2.74
N GLY A 132 -0.83 -7.45 4.02
CA GLY A 132 -1.32 -6.17 4.52
C GLY A 132 -0.38 -5.01 4.22
N SER A 133 0.93 -5.23 4.31
CA SER A 133 1.94 -4.21 4.02
C SER A 133 1.93 -3.74 2.57
N PHE A 134 1.50 -4.58 1.62
CA PHE A 134 1.49 -4.29 0.19
C PHE A 134 0.11 -4.23 -0.46
N ALA A 135 -0.94 -4.70 0.21
CA ALA A 135 -2.27 -4.79 -0.38
C ALA A 135 -2.80 -3.44 -0.91
N GLY A 136 -2.53 -2.34 -0.19
CA GLY A 136 -2.87 -0.98 -0.62
C GLY A 136 -2.15 -0.58 -1.91
N GLY A 137 -0.83 -0.76 -1.94
CA GLY A 137 0.01 -0.48 -3.12
C GLY A 137 -0.36 -1.36 -4.32
N ALA A 138 -0.60 -2.66 -4.09
CA ALA A 138 -1.03 -3.59 -5.14
C ALA A 138 -2.39 -3.20 -5.74
N ALA A 139 -3.36 -2.84 -4.89
CA ALA A 139 -4.67 -2.38 -5.35
C ALA A 139 -4.59 -1.06 -6.14
N ALA A 140 -3.65 -0.18 -5.81
CA ALA A 140 -3.41 1.11 -6.46
C ALA A 140 -2.34 1.05 -7.57
N GLN A 141 -1.81 -0.14 -7.90
CA GLN A 141 -0.69 -0.29 -8.83
C GLN A 141 -0.96 0.33 -10.21
N SER A 142 -2.18 0.28 -10.71
CA SER A 142 -2.55 0.87 -12.00
C SER A 142 -2.38 2.41 -12.00
N ASP A 143 -2.48 3.07 -10.85
CA ASP A 143 -2.31 4.53 -10.74
C ASP A 143 -0.85 4.96 -11.03
N ILE A 144 0.10 4.07 -10.81
CA ILE A 144 1.52 4.26 -11.11
C ILE A 144 1.86 3.70 -12.49
N THR A 145 1.47 2.46 -12.77
CA THR A 145 1.87 1.77 -14.01
C THR A 145 1.22 2.33 -15.28
N ARG A 146 0.18 3.17 -15.16
CA ARG A 146 -0.40 3.90 -16.31
C ARG A 146 0.60 4.82 -17.02
N TYR A 147 1.70 5.20 -16.37
CA TYR A 147 2.77 6.00 -16.95
C TYR A 147 3.84 5.16 -17.66
N ALA A 148 3.74 3.83 -17.63
CA ALA A 148 4.66 2.95 -18.31
C ALA A 148 4.52 3.09 -19.83
N LYS A 149 5.65 3.00 -20.53
CA LYS A 149 5.74 3.13 -22.00
C LYS A 149 4.87 2.09 -22.73
N ASP A 150 4.85 0.87 -22.20
CA ASP A 150 4.11 -0.26 -22.77
C ASP A 150 3.75 -1.29 -21.67
N ALA A 151 2.92 -2.27 -22.05
CA ALA A 151 2.47 -3.31 -21.13
C ALA A 151 3.62 -4.19 -20.62
N LYS A 152 4.66 -4.43 -21.43
CA LYS A 152 5.81 -5.23 -21.02
C LYS A 152 6.63 -4.51 -19.95
N THR A 153 6.90 -3.22 -20.14
CA THR A 153 7.59 -2.38 -19.15
C THR A 153 6.80 -2.30 -17.84
N SER A 154 5.47 -2.14 -17.92
CA SER A 154 4.59 -2.17 -16.76
C SER A 154 4.68 -3.50 -16.00
N TRP A 155 4.58 -4.62 -16.72
CA TRP A 155 4.64 -5.95 -16.12
C TRP A 155 6.01 -6.25 -15.49
N LEU A 156 7.09 -6.00 -16.24
CA LEU A 156 8.45 -6.22 -15.73
C LEU A 156 8.77 -5.34 -14.53
N GLY A 157 8.39 -4.06 -14.56
CA GLY A 157 8.58 -3.16 -13.43
C GLY A 157 7.80 -3.61 -12.18
N THR A 158 6.57 -4.08 -12.36
CA THR A 158 5.75 -4.60 -11.26
C THR A 158 6.34 -5.88 -10.67
N VAL A 159 6.70 -6.85 -11.52
CA VAL A 159 7.31 -8.12 -11.06
C VAL A 159 8.65 -7.88 -10.38
N PHE A 160 9.52 -7.07 -10.97
CA PHE A 160 10.80 -6.73 -10.36
C PHE A 160 10.62 -6.01 -9.02
N GLY A 161 9.72 -5.03 -8.95
CA GLY A 161 9.45 -4.28 -7.74
C GLY A 161 8.91 -5.15 -6.60
N TYR A 162 7.84 -5.93 -6.86
CA TYR A 162 7.20 -6.72 -5.81
C TYR A 162 7.92 -8.03 -5.50
N LEU A 163 8.41 -8.75 -6.49
CA LEU A 163 9.01 -10.06 -6.25
C LEU A 163 10.48 -9.96 -5.85
N ILE A 164 11.26 -9.09 -6.51
CA ILE A 164 12.70 -9.03 -6.28
C ILE A 164 13.05 -7.95 -5.26
N ALA A 165 12.73 -6.69 -5.57
CA ALA A 165 13.17 -5.58 -4.72
C ALA A 165 12.51 -5.61 -3.34
N ASN A 166 11.19 -5.88 -3.28
CA ASN A 166 10.49 -5.98 -2.00
C ASN A 166 10.97 -7.16 -1.15
N THR A 167 11.14 -8.34 -1.76
CA THR A 167 11.69 -9.51 -1.05
C THR A 167 13.08 -9.23 -0.51
N PHE A 168 13.93 -8.58 -1.30
CA PHE A 168 15.26 -8.15 -0.86
C PHE A 168 15.21 -7.22 0.36
N VAL A 169 14.36 -6.19 0.33
CA VAL A 169 14.24 -5.23 1.44
C VAL A 169 13.67 -5.88 2.70
N ILE A 170 12.68 -6.77 2.57
CA ILE A 170 12.13 -7.52 3.70
C ILE A 170 13.20 -8.42 4.34
N LEU A 171 13.96 -9.16 3.52
CA LEU A 171 15.04 -10.02 4.03
C LEU A 171 16.16 -9.21 4.67
N ALA A 172 16.55 -8.07 4.07
CA ALA A 172 17.52 -7.18 4.66
C ALA A 172 17.06 -6.63 6.02
N GLY A 173 15.81 -6.17 6.09
CA GLY A 173 15.19 -5.71 7.33
C GLY A 173 15.15 -6.80 8.39
N TYR A 174 14.77 -8.02 8.03
CA TYR A 174 14.79 -9.17 8.94
C TYR A 174 16.19 -9.42 9.53
N LEU A 175 17.21 -9.47 8.68
CA LEU A 175 18.59 -9.74 9.12
C LEU A 175 19.12 -8.63 10.04
N ILE A 176 18.83 -7.37 9.71
CA ILE A 176 19.23 -6.21 10.51
C ILE A 176 18.51 -6.24 11.87
N THR A 177 17.19 -6.46 11.88
CA THR A 177 16.39 -6.57 13.10
C THR A 177 16.84 -7.76 13.96
N ALA A 178 17.10 -8.90 13.36
CA ALA A 178 17.59 -10.09 14.06
C ALA A 178 18.94 -9.83 14.77
N ALA A 179 19.82 -9.07 14.11
CA ALA A 179 21.13 -8.76 14.64
C ALA A 179 21.13 -7.67 15.75
N THR A 180 20.20 -6.71 15.66
CA THR A 180 20.18 -5.53 16.55
C THR A 180 19.11 -5.61 17.63
N GLY A 181 18.08 -6.40 17.43
CA GLY A 181 16.85 -6.39 18.24
C GLY A 181 15.92 -5.21 17.95
N GLU A 182 16.32 -4.29 17.05
CA GLU A 182 15.58 -3.08 16.73
C GLU A 182 14.73 -3.27 15.46
N SER A 183 13.43 -3.02 15.57
CA SER A 183 12.49 -3.18 14.43
C SER A 183 12.37 -1.94 13.56
N ASP A 184 12.80 -0.78 14.03
CA ASP A 184 12.87 0.46 13.23
C ASP A 184 14.24 0.53 12.52
N PRO A 185 14.29 0.46 11.16
CA PRO A 185 15.55 0.41 10.44
C PRO A 185 16.52 1.56 10.73
N PRO A 186 16.11 2.84 10.77
CA PRO A 186 17.01 3.91 11.18
C PRO A 186 17.61 3.74 12.57
N VAL A 187 16.83 3.30 13.55
CA VAL A 187 17.29 3.03 14.91
C VAL A 187 18.27 1.86 14.93
N ALA A 188 17.99 0.81 14.16
CA ALA A 188 18.89 -0.32 13.98
C ALA A 188 20.24 0.10 13.37
N PHE A 189 20.25 0.97 12.37
CA PHE A 189 21.49 1.53 11.80
C PHE A 189 22.27 2.37 12.81
N LEU A 190 21.57 3.15 13.63
CA LEU A 190 22.18 3.90 14.72
C LEU A 190 22.85 2.97 15.74
N ALA A 191 22.15 1.90 16.15
CA ALA A 191 22.69 0.89 17.08
C ALA A 191 23.93 0.19 16.53
N MET A 192 24.05 0.04 15.21
CA MET A 192 25.23 -0.48 14.53
C MET A 192 26.36 0.54 14.34
N GLY A 193 26.24 1.76 14.88
CA GLY A 193 27.22 2.84 14.70
C GLY A 193 27.16 3.55 13.35
N LEU A 194 26.10 3.36 12.58
CA LEU A 194 25.91 3.91 11.24
C LEU A 194 24.96 5.12 11.26
N GLY A 195 25.17 6.09 12.15
CA GLY A 195 24.24 7.20 12.38
C GLY A 195 23.91 8.05 11.15
N VAL A 196 24.88 8.33 10.27
CA VAL A 196 24.62 9.06 9.01
C VAL A 196 23.75 8.23 8.06
N ALA A 197 24.01 6.93 7.94
CA ALA A 197 23.21 6.03 7.13
C ALA A 197 21.78 5.90 7.69
N ALA A 198 21.62 5.89 9.03
CA ALA A 198 20.33 5.93 9.70
C ALA A 198 19.50 7.16 9.29
N LEU A 199 20.11 8.33 9.31
CA LEU A 199 19.46 9.58 8.92
C LEU A 199 19.08 9.59 7.43
N LEU A 200 19.95 9.09 6.56
CA LEU A 200 19.66 8.98 5.12
C LEU A 200 18.49 8.02 4.82
N ILE A 201 18.46 6.86 5.50
CA ILE A 201 17.35 5.92 5.35
C ILE A 201 16.05 6.55 5.86
N LEU A 202 16.07 7.21 7.01
CA LEU A 202 14.89 7.91 7.52
C LEU A 202 14.34 8.88 6.48
N ILE A 203 15.18 9.77 5.98
CA ILE A 203 14.75 10.81 5.04
C ILE A 203 14.29 10.19 3.72
N LEU A 204 15.10 9.33 3.10
CA LEU A 204 14.82 8.83 1.76
C LEU A 204 13.68 7.83 1.73
N ALA A 205 13.67 6.85 2.64
CA ALA A 205 12.67 5.79 2.64
C ALA A 205 11.30 6.32 3.07
N GLN A 206 11.25 7.09 4.15
CA GLN A 206 9.98 7.65 4.64
C GLN A 206 9.40 8.66 3.65
N TRP A 207 10.24 9.53 3.09
CA TRP A 207 9.79 10.57 2.15
C TRP A 207 9.25 9.97 0.85
N THR A 208 9.99 9.05 0.20
CA THR A 208 9.53 8.43 -1.04
C THR A 208 8.24 7.64 -0.86
N THR A 209 8.12 6.92 0.25
CA THR A 209 6.90 6.15 0.56
C THR A 209 5.72 7.09 0.77
N ASN A 210 5.91 8.15 1.55
CA ASN A 210 4.84 9.10 1.85
C ASN A 210 4.39 9.93 0.66
N ASP A 211 5.32 10.34 -0.17
CA ASP A 211 5.03 11.00 -1.43
C ASP A 211 4.08 10.16 -2.30
N ASN A 212 4.40 8.88 -2.45
CA ASN A 212 3.60 7.93 -3.21
C ASN A 212 2.21 7.68 -2.59
N ASN A 213 2.15 7.53 -1.27
CA ASN A 213 0.91 7.32 -0.54
C ASN A 213 -0.05 8.51 -0.71
N LEU A 214 0.42 9.72 -0.49
CA LEU A 214 -0.40 10.93 -0.59
C LEU A 214 -0.81 11.23 -2.04
N TYR A 215 0.09 11.01 -3.01
CA TYR A 215 -0.22 11.13 -4.43
C TYR A 215 -1.36 10.20 -4.83
N THR A 216 -1.26 8.92 -4.46
CA THR A 216 -2.26 7.89 -4.79
C THR A 216 -3.60 8.15 -4.09
N ALA A 217 -3.59 8.52 -2.80
CA ALA A 217 -4.78 8.93 -2.07
C ALA A 217 -5.50 10.10 -2.76
N SER A 218 -4.73 11.11 -3.15
CA SER A 218 -5.27 12.30 -3.80
C SER A 218 -5.85 12.00 -5.18
N LEU A 219 -5.23 11.08 -5.92
CA LEU A 219 -5.74 10.65 -7.22
C LEU A 219 -7.08 9.91 -7.09
N GLY A 220 -7.20 8.99 -6.12
CA GLY A 220 -8.45 8.31 -5.81
C GLY A 220 -9.58 9.29 -5.48
N LEU A 221 -9.32 10.26 -4.61
CA LEU A 221 -10.29 11.30 -4.23
C LEU A 221 -10.63 12.25 -5.36
N SER A 222 -9.69 12.57 -6.26
CA SER A 222 -9.94 13.45 -7.41
C SER A 222 -10.96 12.87 -8.40
N ASN A 223 -11.16 11.55 -8.42
CA ASN A 223 -12.19 10.91 -9.22
C ASN A 223 -13.59 10.97 -8.57
N CYS A 224 -13.66 11.33 -7.28
CA CYS A 224 -14.88 11.32 -6.48
C CYS A 224 -15.36 12.73 -6.12
N LEU A 225 -14.43 13.68 -5.96
CA LEU A 225 -14.70 15.02 -5.45
C LEU A 225 -14.48 16.09 -6.52
N PRO A 226 -15.31 17.13 -6.57
CA PRO A 226 -15.22 18.22 -7.57
C PRO A 226 -14.16 19.27 -7.22
N PHE A 227 -13.05 18.86 -6.59
CA PHE A 227 -11.98 19.76 -6.19
C PHE A 227 -10.72 19.53 -7.02
N SER A 228 -9.90 20.56 -7.15
CA SER A 228 -8.60 20.42 -7.81
C SER A 228 -7.69 19.46 -7.03
N LYS A 229 -6.88 18.68 -7.74
CA LYS A 229 -5.94 17.72 -7.15
C LYS A 229 -5.05 18.37 -6.08
N HIS A 230 -4.57 19.59 -6.30
CA HIS A 230 -3.72 20.31 -5.36
C HIS A 230 -4.43 20.59 -4.03
N LYS A 231 -5.72 20.99 -4.06
CA LYS A 231 -6.51 21.18 -2.84
C LYS A 231 -6.69 19.84 -2.09
N ILE A 232 -6.95 18.77 -2.83
CA ILE A 232 -7.12 17.44 -2.24
C ILE A 232 -5.82 16.97 -1.58
N VAL A 233 -4.66 17.12 -2.24
CA VAL A 233 -3.34 16.80 -1.66
C VAL A 233 -3.14 17.53 -0.33
N VAL A 234 -3.36 18.83 -0.31
CA VAL A 234 -3.15 19.65 0.91
C VAL A 234 -4.09 19.22 2.03
N VAL A 235 -5.39 19.13 1.76
CA VAL A 235 -6.36 18.75 2.80
C VAL A 235 -6.09 17.34 3.32
N THR A 236 -5.90 16.36 2.43
CA THR A 236 -5.63 14.97 2.81
C THR A 236 -4.29 14.86 3.55
N GLY A 237 -3.25 15.54 3.07
CA GLY A 237 -1.93 15.54 3.69
C GLY A 237 -1.94 16.15 5.10
N VAL A 238 -2.61 17.28 5.29
CA VAL A 238 -2.74 17.89 6.62
C VAL A 238 -3.53 17.00 7.57
N LEU A 239 -4.67 16.48 7.15
CA LEU A 239 -5.48 15.57 8.00
C LEU A 239 -4.71 14.31 8.35
N ALA A 240 -4.04 13.67 7.39
CA ALA A 240 -3.25 12.48 7.64
C ALA A 240 -2.01 12.77 8.50
N THR A 241 -1.39 13.95 8.37
CA THR A 241 -0.30 14.40 9.25
C THR A 241 -0.78 14.55 10.70
N ILE A 242 -1.94 15.15 10.92
CA ILE A 242 -2.51 15.27 12.27
C ILE A 242 -2.77 13.88 12.86
N VAL A 243 -3.41 12.99 12.11
CA VAL A 243 -3.68 11.61 12.57
C VAL A 243 -2.39 10.84 12.87
N GLY A 244 -1.35 11.01 12.04
CA GLY A 244 -0.03 10.42 12.26
C GLY A 244 0.65 10.95 13.52
N ALA A 245 0.60 12.26 13.73
CA ALA A 245 1.12 12.91 14.94
C ALA A 245 0.33 12.52 16.21
N MET A 246 -0.92 12.09 16.08
CA MET A 246 -1.72 11.55 17.21
C MET A 246 -1.37 10.10 17.58
N GLY A 247 -0.40 9.44 16.91
CA GLY A 247 0.10 8.12 17.31
C GLY A 247 -0.53 6.94 16.55
N LEU A 248 -1.03 7.12 15.32
CA LEU A 248 -1.56 5.98 14.54
C LEU A 248 -0.52 4.87 14.33
N ALA A 249 0.76 5.21 14.32
CA ALA A 249 1.86 4.24 14.17
C ALA A 249 1.90 3.20 15.30
N ASP A 250 1.40 3.50 16.49
CA ASP A 250 1.36 2.57 17.63
C ASP A 250 0.42 1.37 17.37
N TYR A 251 -0.51 1.52 16.43
CA TYR A 251 -1.45 0.47 15.99
C TYR A 251 -1.00 -0.23 14.71
N PHE A 252 0.27 -0.14 14.34
CA PHE A 252 0.79 -0.62 13.05
C PHE A 252 0.45 -2.09 12.76
N THR A 253 0.64 -2.99 13.72
CA THR A 253 0.34 -4.42 13.54
C THR A 253 -1.15 -4.66 13.29
N ALA A 254 -2.03 -3.96 14.00
CA ALA A 254 -3.47 -4.04 13.80
C ALA A 254 -3.85 -3.50 12.41
N TRP A 255 -3.21 -2.41 11.98
CA TRP A 255 -3.37 -1.83 10.65
C TRP A 255 -3.02 -2.85 9.56
N LEU A 256 -1.85 -3.51 9.64
CA LEU A 256 -1.44 -4.54 8.69
C LEU A 256 -2.44 -5.70 8.63
N ASN A 257 -2.91 -6.18 9.78
CA ASN A 257 -3.87 -7.27 9.84
C ASN A 257 -5.21 -6.91 9.18
N ILE A 258 -5.72 -5.70 9.44
CA ILE A 258 -6.95 -5.22 8.80
C ILE A 258 -6.77 -5.15 7.29
N LEU A 259 -5.70 -4.54 6.80
CA LEU A 259 -5.44 -4.41 5.37
C LEU A 259 -5.20 -5.76 4.70
N GLY A 260 -4.49 -6.66 5.36
CA GLY A 260 -4.20 -8.01 4.87
C GLY A 260 -5.42 -8.88 4.67
N VAL A 261 -6.54 -8.57 5.33
CA VAL A 261 -7.81 -9.30 5.19
C VAL A 261 -8.85 -8.52 4.37
N ALA A 262 -8.91 -7.20 4.52
CA ALA A 262 -9.96 -6.38 3.92
C ALA A 262 -9.69 -6.01 2.44
N LEU A 263 -8.43 -5.87 2.01
CA LEU A 263 -8.13 -5.44 0.64
C LEU A 263 -8.11 -6.58 -0.39
N PRO A 264 -7.66 -7.80 -0.09
CA PRO A 264 -7.68 -8.90 -1.07
C PRO A 264 -9.06 -9.14 -1.71
N PRO A 265 -10.20 -9.05 -1.02
CA PRO A 265 -11.52 -9.16 -1.64
C PRO A 265 -11.82 -8.13 -2.73
N VAL A 266 -11.32 -6.89 -2.59
CA VAL A 266 -11.48 -5.86 -3.64
C VAL A 266 -10.79 -6.30 -4.92
N ALA A 267 -9.55 -6.76 -4.80
CA ALA A 267 -8.78 -7.30 -5.93
C ALA A 267 -9.44 -8.58 -6.48
N GLY A 268 -9.90 -9.47 -5.61
CA GLY A 268 -10.55 -10.72 -5.98
C GLY A 268 -11.77 -10.52 -6.87
N VAL A 269 -12.64 -9.58 -6.53
CA VAL A 269 -13.83 -9.24 -7.33
C VAL A 269 -13.44 -8.67 -8.70
N ILE A 270 -12.45 -7.76 -8.76
CA ILE A 270 -11.96 -7.17 -10.02
C ILE A 270 -11.30 -8.24 -10.91
N ILE A 271 -10.46 -9.09 -10.32
CA ILE A 271 -9.79 -10.19 -11.03
C ILE A 271 -10.84 -11.16 -11.60
N CYS A 272 -11.82 -11.53 -10.79
CA CYS A 272 -12.89 -12.41 -11.20
C CYS A 272 -13.70 -11.83 -12.37
N ASP A 273 -14.07 -10.56 -12.29
CA ASP A 273 -14.79 -9.87 -13.36
C ASP A 273 -13.97 -9.86 -14.66
N TYR A 274 -12.73 -9.43 -14.59
CA TYR A 274 -11.86 -9.27 -15.76
C TYR A 274 -11.53 -10.60 -16.45
N TYR A 275 -11.07 -11.61 -15.69
CA TYR A 275 -10.58 -12.86 -16.27
C TYR A 275 -11.68 -13.87 -16.55
N PHE A 276 -12.66 -14.02 -15.65
CA PHE A 276 -13.64 -15.10 -15.74
C PHE A 276 -14.98 -14.68 -16.34
N LEU A 277 -15.36 -13.40 -16.22
CA LEU A 277 -16.65 -12.93 -16.73
C LEU A 277 -16.53 -12.12 -18.02
N LYS A 278 -15.47 -11.32 -18.17
CA LYS A 278 -15.28 -10.42 -19.33
C LYS A 278 -14.21 -10.89 -20.32
N GLY A 279 -13.59 -12.04 -20.11
CA GLY A 279 -12.62 -12.63 -21.03
C GLY A 279 -11.41 -11.72 -21.33
N MET A 280 -10.93 -10.98 -20.34
CA MET A 280 -9.80 -10.04 -20.41
C MET A 280 -10.02 -8.83 -21.34
N LYS A 281 -11.28 -8.43 -21.51
CA LYS A 281 -11.64 -7.27 -22.35
C LYS A 281 -12.45 -6.28 -21.51
N TYR A 282 -11.85 -5.11 -21.30
CA TYR A 282 -12.55 -3.93 -20.79
C TYR A 282 -12.52 -2.86 -21.87
N GLU A 283 -13.67 -2.26 -22.14
CA GLU A 283 -13.81 -1.19 -23.12
C GLU A 283 -13.91 0.15 -22.42
N TYR A 284 -13.12 1.12 -22.89
CA TYR A 284 -13.11 2.48 -22.39
C TYR A 284 -13.36 3.43 -23.56
N GLY A 285 -14.54 3.94 -23.67
CA GLY A 285 -14.91 4.84 -24.76
C GLY A 285 -16.08 5.74 -24.39
N ALA A 286 -16.35 6.72 -25.23
CA ALA A 286 -17.47 7.66 -25.04
C ALA A 286 -18.85 6.97 -25.08
N GLY A 287 -18.94 5.77 -25.68
CA GLY A 287 -20.15 4.94 -25.75
C GLY A 287 -20.29 3.90 -24.65
N THR A 288 -19.30 3.75 -23.75
CA THR A 288 -19.39 2.73 -22.68
C THR A 288 -20.37 3.17 -21.60
N VAL A 289 -21.49 2.47 -21.48
CA VAL A 289 -22.50 2.73 -20.44
C VAL A 289 -22.25 1.83 -19.25
N TYR A 290 -22.02 2.43 -18.09
CA TYR A 290 -21.82 1.71 -16.83
C TYR A 290 -23.11 1.67 -16.02
N CYS A 291 -23.40 0.54 -15.36
CA CYS A 291 -24.43 0.51 -14.34
C CYS A 291 -24.14 1.50 -13.21
N LYS A 292 -25.15 1.96 -12.50
CA LYS A 292 -24.96 2.89 -11.39
C LYS A 292 -24.15 2.25 -10.26
N VAL A 293 -24.56 1.07 -9.81
CA VAL A 293 -23.90 0.29 -8.73
C VAL A 293 -24.12 -1.19 -9.01
N ASN A 294 -23.06 -1.98 -8.97
CA ASN A 294 -23.15 -3.44 -8.97
C ASN A 294 -23.19 -3.94 -7.52
N ALA A 295 -24.38 -4.19 -7.00
CA ALA A 295 -24.58 -4.68 -5.64
C ALA A 295 -23.88 -6.03 -5.38
N TRP A 296 -23.84 -6.92 -6.38
CA TRP A 296 -23.23 -8.23 -6.25
C TRP A 296 -21.72 -8.15 -6.04
N ALA A 297 -21.05 -7.16 -6.61
CA ALA A 297 -19.64 -6.88 -6.38
C ALA A 297 -19.39 -6.50 -4.91
N PHE A 298 -20.22 -5.64 -4.34
CA PHE A 298 -20.10 -5.24 -2.94
C PHE A 298 -20.44 -6.37 -1.98
N ILE A 299 -21.51 -7.15 -2.24
CA ILE A 299 -21.89 -8.31 -1.42
C ILE A 299 -20.73 -9.32 -1.41
N SER A 300 -20.12 -9.60 -2.56
CA SER A 300 -19.00 -10.53 -2.66
C SER A 300 -17.75 -10.02 -1.96
N MET A 301 -17.46 -8.74 -2.09
CA MET A 301 -16.33 -8.08 -1.39
C MET A 301 -16.52 -8.16 0.13
N ILE A 302 -17.68 -7.75 0.64
CA ILE A 302 -17.98 -7.77 2.07
C ILE A 302 -18.03 -9.22 2.58
N GLY A 303 -18.66 -10.13 1.86
CA GLY A 303 -18.67 -11.55 2.20
C GLY A 303 -17.27 -12.16 2.29
N GLY A 304 -16.38 -11.81 1.36
CA GLY A 304 -14.97 -12.19 1.44
C GLY A 304 -14.27 -11.63 2.67
N MET A 305 -14.50 -10.35 3.02
CA MET A 305 -13.96 -9.74 4.25
C MET A 305 -14.44 -10.48 5.50
N VAL A 306 -15.75 -10.72 5.59
CA VAL A 306 -16.35 -11.45 6.73
C VAL A 306 -15.73 -12.83 6.88
N ILE A 307 -15.61 -13.61 5.80
CA ILE A 307 -14.98 -14.93 5.81
C ILE A 307 -13.52 -14.83 6.26
N GLY A 308 -12.76 -13.86 5.76
CA GLY A 308 -11.37 -13.65 6.15
C GLY A 308 -11.18 -13.33 7.64
N PHE A 309 -12.10 -12.56 8.25
CA PHE A 309 -12.04 -12.22 9.68
C PHE A 309 -12.61 -13.30 10.60
N THR A 310 -13.51 -14.14 10.12
CA THR A 310 -14.22 -15.13 10.96
C THR A 310 -13.68 -16.55 10.84
N VAL A 311 -13.08 -16.89 9.70
CA VAL A 311 -12.54 -18.23 9.46
C VAL A 311 -11.11 -18.32 9.99
N HIS A 312 -10.92 -19.10 11.04
CA HIS A 312 -9.63 -19.21 11.76
C HIS A 312 -8.68 -20.29 11.21
N TRP A 313 -9.09 -21.07 10.21
CA TRP A 313 -8.22 -22.03 9.55
C TRP A 313 -7.65 -21.46 8.24
N GLY A 314 -6.45 -21.93 7.85
CA GLY A 314 -5.77 -21.45 6.66
C GLY A 314 -5.13 -20.07 6.82
N ILE A 315 -5.07 -19.31 5.74
CA ILE A 315 -4.50 -17.96 5.69
C ILE A 315 -5.61 -16.96 5.40
N ALA A 316 -5.88 -16.07 6.33
CA ALA A 316 -7.03 -15.15 6.27
C ALA A 316 -7.07 -14.32 4.98
N SER A 317 -5.93 -13.84 4.48
CA SER A 317 -5.83 -13.10 3.22
C SER A 317 -6.25 -13.95 2.00
N ILE A 318 -5.87 -15.22 1.98
CA ILE A 318 -6.23 -16.15 0.90
C ILE A 318 -7.70 -16.52 1.02
N ASN A 319 -8.18 -16.78 2.23
CA ASN A 319 -9.58 -17.09 2.48
C ASN A 319 -10.50 -15.95 2.03
N SER A 320 -10.17 -14.71 2.38
CA SER A 320 -10.94 -13.53 2.00
C SER A 320 -10.97 -13.31 0.50
N LEU A 321 -9.82 -13.44 -0.17
CA LEU A 321 -9.70 -13.32 -1.63
C LEU A 321 -10.49 -14.42 -2.34
N ALA A 322 -10.26 -15.70 -1.98
CA ALA A 322 -10.91 -16.84 -2.61
C ALA A 322 -12.44 -16.79 -2.43
N ALA A 323 -12.90 -16.46 -1.22
CA ALA A 323 -14.31 -16.32 -0.93
C ALA A 323 -14.97 -15.21 -1.79
N SER A 324 -14.32 -14.06 -1.92
CA SER A 324 -14.86 -12.98 -2.76
C SER A 324 -14.93 -13.36 -4.24
N VAL A 325 -13.94 -14.08 -4.77
CA VAL A 325 -13.92 -14.60 -6.15
C VAL A 325 -15.07 -15.58 -6.36
N VAL A 326 -15.23 -16.57 -5.48
CA VAL A 326 -16.27 -17.59 -5.59
C VAL A 326 -17.66 -16.96 -5.48
N LEU A 327 -17.88 -16.12 -4.47
CA LEU A 327 -19.15 -15.44 -4.26
C LEU A 327 -19.51 -14.58 -5.48
N TYR A 328 -18.57 -13.81 -6.01
CA TYR A 328 -18.83 -12.95 -7.16
C TYR A 328 -19.14 -13.76 -8.41
N LEU A 329 -18.38 -14.83 -8.67
CA LEU A 329 -18.62 -15.71 -9.81
C LEU A 329 -20.00 -16.36 -9.74
N VAL A 330 -20.38 -16.87 -8.57
CA VAL A 330 -21.69 -17.51 -8.36
C VAL A 330 -22.81 -16.49 -8.50
N LEU A 331 -22.75 -15.37 -7.81
CA LEU A 331 -23.81 -14.34 -7.83
C LEU A 331 -23.99 -13.75 -9.22
N MET A 332 -22.92 -13.47 -9.93
CA MET A 332 -23.03 -12.92 -11.30
C MET A 332 -23.57 -13.93 -12.31
N LYS A 333 -23.23 -15.22 -12.19
CA LYS A 333 -23.76 -16.25 -13.09
C LYS A 333 -25.23 -16.62 -12.81
N THR A 334 -25.66 -16.53 -11.56
CA THR A 334 -27.02 -16.94 -11.16
C THR A 334 -28.01 -15.78 -11.15
N LEU A 335 -27.61 -14.64 -10.57
CA LEU A 335 -28.49 -13.49 -10.29
C LEU A 335 -28.10 -12.23 -11.06
N GLY A 336 -26.91 -12.19 -11.63
CA GLY A 336 -26.30 -10.98 -12.20
C GLY A 336 -26.68 -10.70 -13.66
N ARG A 337 -27.61 -11.45 -14.28
CA ARG A 337 -28.07 -11.18 -15.64
C ARG A 337 -28.71 -9.79 -15.69
N GLY A 338 -28.00 -8.80 -16.22
CA GLY A 338 -28.40 -7.38 -16.28
C GLY A 338 -27.66 -6.42 -15.32
N ASN A 339 -26.87 -6.91 -14.37
CA ASN A 339 -26.10 -6.09 -13.42
C ASN A 339 -24.58 -6.18 -13.66
N SER A 340 -24.15 -6.40 -14.89
CA SER A 340 -22.72 -6.23 -15.22
C SER A 340 -22.36 -4.75 -15.12
N GLY A 341 -21.12 -4.41 -14.74
CA GLY A 341 -20.69 -3.01 -14.68
C GLY A 341 -20.86 -2.21 -15.98
N ILE A 342 -21.18 -2.91 -17.09
CA ILE A 342 -21.51 -2.34 -18.40
C ILE A 342 -22.95 -2.74 -18.74
N ILE A 343 -23.77 -1.77 -19.11
CA ILE A 343 -25.09 -2.00 -19.72
C ILE A 343 -24.84 -2.01 -21.23
N GLY A 344 -25.05 -3.15 -21.87
CA GLY A 344 -25.01 -3.25 -23.32
C GLY A 344 -26.19 -2.46 -23.95
N GLU A 345 -26.05 -2.05 -25.20
CA GLU A 345 -27.07 -1.30 -25.97
C GLU A 345 -28.44 -2.02 -26.13
N GLU A 346 -28.60 -3.23 -25.61
CA GLU A 346 -29.78 -4.07 -25.81
C GLU A 346 -30.82 -4.00 -24.67
N THR A 347 -30.73 -3.08 -23.70
CA THR A 347 -31.75 -2.96 -22.65
C THR A 347 -32.40 -1.57 -22.58
N GLU A 348 -32.64 -0.94 -23.72
CA GLU A 348 -33.72 0.04 -23.84
C GLU A 348 -34.97 -0.67 -24.33
N VAL A 349 -35.72 -1.28 -23.42
CA VAL A 349 -37.16 -1.55 -23.58
C VAL A 349 -37.87 -1.18 -22.30
#